data_2968833f472135c0c94edd5898661153
#
_entry.id   2968833f472135c0c94edd5898661153
#
_cell.length_a   1.000
_cell.length_b   1.000
_cell.length_c   1.000
_cell.angle_alpha   90.00
_cell.angle_beta   90.00
_cell.angle_gamma   90.00
#
_symmetry.space_group_name_H-M   'P 1'
#
loop_
_entity.id
_entity.type
_entity.pdbx_description
1 polymer ?
#
loop_
_entity_poly.entity_id
_entity_poly.type
_entity_poly.pdbx_seq_one_letter_code
_entity_poly.pdbx_strand_id
1 'polypeptide(L)'
;KLLNDKYVLYLSMLFPVVYWHFHKRNFTWFVEDDFLSAYGFNETIWNGLIIVYWIIILLWVAQEIYLAKKNSYAPSKGRILWLLTTAVNWYLGIVFFNSDIVFTMTNVVAHGIPYLVLVVMYQRTKQNNQRKIPFTQISYVIVFGAIFLGFTEEYLWDFLINQEKSQLFLPLFEYPNLSPITQAFFLALLTLPQVVHYVLDGFIWKMNSKNPQLNILFKTNG
;
A
#
# COMPACT_ATOMS: atom_id res chain seq x y z
N LYS A 1 8.24 -18.70 20.08
CA LYS A 1 7.14 -18.00 19.42
C LYS A 1 6.52 -18.97 18.41
N LEU A 2 5.27 -19.37 18.58
CA LEU A 2 4.59 -20.35 17.75
C LEU A 2 4.24 -19.73 16.38
N LEU A 3 3.63 -18.56 16.40
CA LEU A 3 3.29 -17.81 15.19
C LEU A 3 4.35 -16.75 14.93
N ASN A 4 5.00 -16.84 13.76
CA ASN A 4 6.01 -15.88 13.33
C ASN A 4 5.34 -14.71 12.59
N ASP A 5 5.77 -13.49 12.85
CA ASP A 5 5.26 -12.28 12.24
C ASP A 5 5.30 -12.31 10.71
N LYS A 6 6.34 -12.92 10.14
CA LYS A 6 6.49 -13.08 8.69
C LYS A 6 5.31 -13.85 8.06
N TYR A 7 4.90 -14.96 8.69
CA TYR A 7 3.80 -15.77 8.14
C TYR A 7 2.45 -15.09 8.36
N VAL A 8 2.28 -14.41 9.50
CA VAL A 8 1.07 -13.63 9.77
C VAL A 8 0.93 -12.48 8.77
N LEU A 9 2.02 -11.78 8.46
CA LEU A 9 2.04 -10.73 7.45
C LEU A 9 1.69 -11.27 6.06
N TYR A 10 2.30 -12.38 5.65
CA TYR A 10 1.99 -13.00 4.36
C TYR A 10 0.52 -13.44 4.29
N LEU A 11 0.00 -14.07 5.35
CA LEU A 11 -1.41 -14.42 5.41
C LEU A 11 -2.31 -13.18 5.27
N SER A 12 -1.95 -12.09 5.96
CA SER A 12 -2.71 -10.83 5.95
C SER A 12 -2.83 -10.22 4.56
N MET A 13 -1.82 -10.40 3.71
CA MET A 13 -1.80 -9.85 2.35
C MET A 13 -2.29 -10.87 1.30
N LEU A 14 -1.81 -12.10 1.37
CA LEU A 14 -2.08 -13.10 0.33
C LEU A 14 -3.52 -13.62 0.39
N PHE A 15 -4.10 -13.79 1.58
CA PHE A 15 -5.47 -14.28 1.69
C PHE A 15 -6.49 -13.38 1.00
N PRO A 16 -6.51 -12.04 1.22
CA PRO A 16 -7.41 -11.15 0.48
C PRO A 16 -7.20 -11.18 -1.03
N VAL A 17 -5.95 -11.25 -1.51
CA VAL A 17 -5.65 -11.32 -2.95
C VAL A 17 -6.17 -12.64 -3.55
N VAL A 18 -5.94 -13.77 -2.88
CA VAL A 18 -6.48 -15.07 -3.31
C VAL A 18 -8.01 -15.05 -3.30
N TYR A 19 -8.63 -14.49 -2.26
CA TYR A 19 -10.08 -14.30 -2.19
C TYR A 19 -10.62 -13.53 -3.41
N TRP A 20 -9.94 -12.47 -3.82
CA TRP A 20 -10.33 -11.67 -4.99
C TRP A 20 -10.37 -12.49 -6.28
N HIS A 21 -9.41 -13.38 -6.53
CA HIS A 21 -9.41 -14.24 -7.72
C HIS A 21 -10.62 -15.18 -7.81
N PHE A 22 -11.29 -15.45 -6.70
CA PHE A 22 -12.48 -16.31 -6.65
C PHE A 22 -13.80 -15.55 -6.50
N HIS A 23 -13.74 -14.23 -6.28
CA HIS A 23 -14.93 -13.40 -6.07
C HIS A 23 -14.85 -12.15 -6.94
N LYS A 24 -15.88 -11.95 -7.76
CA LYS A 24 -16.00 -10.73 -8.56
C LYS A 24 -16.04 -9.50 -7.65
N ARG A 25 -15.17 -8.50 -7.94
CA ARG A 25 -15.11 -7.22 -7.24
C ARG A 25 -15.39 -6.07 -8.20
N ASN A 26 -16.12 -5.06 -7.71
CA ASN A 26 -16.46 -3.87 -8.47
C ASN A 26 -15.38 -2.80 -8.25
N PHE A 27 -14.15 -3.11 -8.66
CA PHE A 27 -13.03 -2.17 -8.60
C PHE A 27 -12.75 -1.65 -10.01
N THR A 28 -12.98 -0.36 -10.24
CA THR A 28 -12.81 0.27 -11.55
C THR A 28 -11.33 0.47 -11.94
N TRP A 29 -10.41 0.27 -10.99
CA TRP A 29 -8.97 0.33 -11.22
C TRP A 29 -8.42 -0.84 -12.06
N PHE A 30 -9.20 -1.92 -12.19
CA PHE A 30 -8.78 -3.15 -12.86
C PHE A 30 -9.82 -3.59 -13.88
N VAL A 31 -9.36 -3.97 -15.06
CA VAL A 31 -10.21 -4.54 -16.09
C VAL A 31 -10.50 -6.00 -15.73
N GLU A 32 -11.71 -6.49 -16.03
CA GLU A 32 -12.16 -7.85 -15.65
C GLU A 32 -11.19 -8.96 -16.08
N ASP A 33 -10.48 -8.78 -17.19
CA ASP A 33 -9.56 -9.76 -17.77
C ASP A 33 -8.12 -9.67 -17.22
N ASP A 34 -7.81 -8.71 -16.35
CA ASP A 34 -6.47 -8.55 -15.77
C ASP A 34 -6.13 -9.64 -14.75
N PHE A 35 -7.14 -10.34 -14.26
CA PHE A 35 -6.99 -11.39 -13.26
C PHE A 35 -7.49 -12.75 -13.75
N LEU A 36 -6.71 -13.80 -13.45
CA LEU A 36 -7.21 -15.17 -13.55
C LEU A 36 -8.36 -15.35 -12.56
N SER A 37 -9.59 -15.31 -13.07
CA SER A 37 -10.79 -15.42 -12.25
C SER A 37 -11.35 -16.83 -12.30
N ALA A 38 -11.49 -17.44 -11.12
CA ALA A 38 -12.09 -18.77 -10.94
C ALA A 38 -13.40 -18.64 -10.13
N TYR A 39 -14.37 -17.88 -10.68
CA TYR A 39 -15.65 -17.65 -10.03
C TYR A 39 -16.47 -18.93 -9.89
N GLY A 40 -17.29 -18.99 -8.84
CA GLY A 40 -18.20 -20.10 -8.60
C GLY A 40 -17.71 -21.18 -7.64
N PHE A 41 -16.63 -20.91 -6.91
CA PHE A 41 -16.17 -21.78 -5.83
C PHE A 41 -17.15 -21.70 -4.63
N ASN A 42 -17.26 -22.80 -3.87
CA ASN A 42 -18.24 -22.94 -2.79
C ASN A 42 -18.10 -21.88 -1.69
N GLU A 43 -19.10 -21.02 -1.53
CA GLU A 43 -19.15 -19.94 -0.52
C GLU A 43 -18.99 -20.45 0.91
N THR A 44 -19.46 -21.66 1.23
CA THR A 44 -19.32 -22.25 2.57
C THR A 44 -17.85 -22.47 2.92
N ILE A 45 -17.03 -22.88 1.93
CA ILE A 45 -15.59 -23.05 2.14
C ILE A 45 -14.94 -21.71 2.40
N TRP A 46 -15.30 -20.66 1.64
CA TRP A 46 -14.75 -19.32 1.82
C TRP A 46 -15.10 -18.72 3.18
N ASN A 47 -16.34 -18.89 3.63
CA ASN A 47 -16.74 -18.48 4.97
C ASN A 47 -15.92 -19.20 6.06
N GLY A 48 -15.65 -20.49 5.87
CA GLY A 48 -14.75 -21.25 6.75
C GLY A 48 -13.33 -20.69 6.74
N LEU A 49 -12.77 -20.37 5.55
CA LEU A 49 -11.44 -19.80 5.43
C LEU A 49 -11.33 -18.38 6.04
N ILE A 50 -12.37 -17.56 5.94
CA ILE A 50 -12.45 -16.25 6.62
C ILE A 50 -12.38 -16.43 8.15
N ILE A 51 -13.12 -17.40 8.69
CA ILE A 51 -13.05 -17.70 10.12
C ILE A 51 -11.65 -18.14 10.52
N VAL A 52 -11.02 -19.03 9.77
CA VAL A 52 -9.65 -19.48 10.01
C VAL A 52 -8.66 -18.31 9.94
N TYR A 53 -8.79 -17.44 8.97
CA TYR A 53 -7.97 -16.21 8.86
C TYR A 53 -8.01 -15.40 10.17
N TRP A 54 -9.20 -15.07 10.66
CA TRP A 54 -9.35 -14.28 11.89
C TRP A 54 -8.89 -15.04 13.13
N ILE A 55 -9.11 -16.35 13.20
CA ILE A 55 -8.59 -17.18 14.30
C ILE A 55 -7.07 -17.09 14.37
N ILE A 56 -6.36 -17.18 13.23
CA ILE A 56 -4.90 -17.08 13.20
C ILE A 56 -4.42 -15.69 13.67
N ILE A 57 -5.07 -14.61 13.20
CA ILE A 57 -4.74 -13.24 13.64
C ILE A 57 -4.95 -13.09 15.16
N LEU A 58 -6.08 -13.56 15.69
CA LEU A 58 -6.39 -13.49 17.12
C LEU A 58 -5.44 -14.33 17.96
N LEU A 59 -5.07 -15.53 17.51
CA LEU A 59 -4.09 -16.38 18.19
C LEU A 59 -2.70 -15.72 18.20
N TRP A 60 -2.32 -15.03 17.14
CA TRP A 60 -1.08 -14.27 17.11
C TRP A 60 -1.13 -13.12 18.12
N VAL A 61 -2.22 -12.34 18.19
CA VAL A 61 -2.40 -11.28 19.19
C VAL A 61 -2.34 -11.84 20.62
N ALA A 62 -3.04 -12.93 20.86
CA ALA A 62 -3.03 -13.62 22.17
C ALA A 62 -1.62 -14.08 22.56
N GLN A 63 -0.86 -14.61 21.59
CA GLN A 63 0.55 -14.96 21.80
C GLN A 63 1.41 -13.75 22.16
N GLU A 64 1.24 -12.59 21.50
CA GLU A 64 1.97 -11.37 21.82
C GLU A 64 1.66 -10.89 23.27
N ILE A 65 0.38 -10.90 23.65
CA ILE A 65 -0.05 -10.54 25.00
C ILE A 65 0.52 -11.51 26.04
N TYR A 66 0.46 -12.80 25.76
CA TYR A 66 1.00 -13.83 26.67
C TYR A 66 2.50 -13.66 26.90
N LEU A 67 3.28 -13.48 25.82
CA LEU A 67 4.73 -13.30 25.90
C LEU A 67 5.12 -12.00 26.62
N ALA A 68 4.36 -10.92 26.40
CA ALA A 68 4.54 -9.67 27.11
C ALA A 68 4.30 -9.83 28.62
N LYS A 69 3.22 -10.52 29.03
CA LYS A 69 2.92 -10.77 30.45
C LYS A 69 3.94 -11.68 31.13
N LYS A 70 4.49 -12.63 30.38
CA LYS A 70 5.52 -13.55 30.91
C LYS A 70 6.91 -12.90 31.02
N ASN A 71 7.04 -11.60 30.72
CA ASN A 71 8.31 -10.89 30.66
C ASN A 71 9.38 -11.54 29.77
N SER A 72 8.94 -12.33 28.78
CA SER A 72 9.84 -13.04 27.87
C SER A 72 10.50 -12.09 26.88
N TYR A 73 9.84 -10.97 26.58
CA TYR A 73 10.39 -9.85 25.79
C TYR A 73 9.44 -8.64 25.86
N ALA A 74 9.96 -7.44 25.55
CA ALA A 74 9.14 -6.24 25.38
C ALA A 74 8.57 -6.20 23.94
N PRO A 75 7.25 -6.31 23.76
CA PRO A 75 6.67 -6.29 22.41
C PRO A 75 6.77 -4.89 21.80
N SER A 76 7.22 -4.80 20.56
CA SER A 76 7.19 -3.53 19.82
C SER A 76 5.75 -3.17 19.45
N LYS A 77 5.22 -2.10 20.06
CA LYS A 77 3.86 -1.61 19.79
C LYS A 77 3.68 -1.24 18.33
N GLY A 78 4.68 -0.61 17.70
CA GLY A 78 4.66 -0.25 16.28
C GLY A 78 4.55 -1.46 15.37
N ARG A 79 5.27 -2.55 15.67
CA ARG A 79 5.21 -3.80 14.92
C ARG A 79 3.81 -4.44 15.00
N ILE A 80 3.24 -4.50 16.22
CA ILE A 80 1.90 -5.06 16.42
C ILE A 80 0.86 -4.22 15.67
N LEU A 81 0.92 -2.89 15.84
CA LEU A 81 0.00 -1.99 15.17
C LEU A 81 0.09 -2.13 13.64
N TRP A 82 1.30 -2.16 13.10
CA TRP A 82 1.53 -2.30 11.66
C TRP A 82 0.96 -3.62 11.10
N LEU A 83 1.19 -4.75 11.76
CA LEU A 83 0.62 -6.04 11.35
C LEU A 83 -0.91 -6.06 11.42
N LEU A 84 -1.49 -5.52 12.50
CA LEU A 84 -2.94 -5.46 12.66
C LEU A 84 -3.59 -4.53 11.63
N THR A 85 -3.01 -3.35 11.40
CA THR A 85 -3.54 -2.43 10.38
C THR A 85 -3.44 -3.03 8.99
N THR A 86 -2.35 -3.75 8.67
CA THR A 86 -2.25 -4.47 7.39
C THR A 86 -3.35 -5.53 7.27
N ALA A 87 -3.52 -6.39 8.28
CA ALA A 87 -4.55 -7.43 8.26
C ALA A 87 -5.97 -6.86 8.11
N VAL A 88 -6.28 -5.80 8.87
CA VAL A 88 -7.61 -5.17 8.84
C VAL A 88 -7.85 -4.45 7.50
N ASN A 89 -6.89 -3.64 7.04
CA ASN A 89 -7.07 -2.83 5.84
C ASN A 89 -7.24 -3.69 4.59
N TRP A 90 -6.39 -4.70 4.41
CA TRP A 90 -6.51 -5.60 3.26
C TRP A 90 -7.79 -6.43 3.30
N TYR A 91 -8.20 -6.88 4.50
CA TYR A 91 -9.46 -7.60 4.66
C TYR A 91 -10.68 -6.70 4.36
N LEU A 92 -10.73 -5.52 4.96
CA LEU A 92 -11.85 -4.59 4.75
C LEU A 92 -11.92 -4.13 3.29
N GLY A 93 -10.79 -3.76 2.70
CA GLY A 93 -10.75 -3.21 1.34
C GLY A 93 -11.06 -4.23 0.26
N ILE A 94 -10.72 -5.50 0.44
CA ILE A 94 -10.84 -6.52 -0.60
C ILE A 94 -11.91 -7.56 -0.29
N VAL A 95 -11.95 -8.06 0.95
CA VAL A 95 -12.85 -9.18 1.30
C VAL A 95 -14.21 -8.69 1.74
N PHE A 96 -14.28 -7.79 2.70
CA PHE A 96 -15.52 -7.39 3.34
C PHE A 96 -16.33 -6.41 2.48
N PHE A 97 -15.71 -5.30 2.06
CA PHE A 97 -16.37 -4.32 1.20
C PHE A 97 -16.08 -4.59 -0.27
N ASN A 98 -17.11 -4.42 -1.11
CA ASN A 98 -17.00 -4.47 -2.57
C ASN A 98 -17.22 -3.05 -3.12
N SER A 99 -16.28 -2.15 -2.83
CA SER A 99 -16.39 -0.73 -3.14
C SER A 99 -15.02 -0.13 -3.45
N ASP A 100 -14.92 0.55 -4.57
CA ASP A 100 -13.73 1.27 -5.03
C ASP A 100 -13.20 2.26 -3.99
N ILE A 101 -14.08 3.06 -3.40
CA ILE A 101 -13.69 4.06 -2.39
C ILE A 101 -13.05 3.37 -1.19
N VAL A 102 -13.65 2.29 -0.70
CA VAL A 102 -13.10 1.59 0.47
C VAL A 102 -11.78 0.93 0.11
N PHE A 103 -11.67 0.29 -1.06
CA PHE A 103 -10.42 -0.27 -1.56
C PHE A 103 -9.31 0.80 -1.61
N THR A 104 -9.60 1.95 -2.24
CA THR A 104 -8.65 3.06 -2.35
C THR A 104 -8.22 3.58 -0.98
N MET A 105 -9.16 3.80 -0.06
CA MET A 105 -8.85 4.31 1.29
C MET A 105 -8.02 3.32 2.11
N THR A 106 -8.32 2.04 2.05
CA THR A 106 -7.65 1.03 2.89
C THR A 106 -6.33 0.53 2.30
N ASN A 107 -6.19 0.49 0.98
CA ASN A 107 -5.00 -0.08 0.34
C ASN A 107 -4.09 0.99 -0.27
N VAL A 108 -4.63 2.07 -0.83
CA VAL A 108 -3.83 3.14 -1.45
C VAL A 108 -3.49 4.23 -0.43
N VAL A 109 -4.51 4.87 0.18
CA VAL A 109 -4.30 6.01 1.09
C VAL A 109 -3.64 5.57 2.40
N ALA A 110 -4.10 4.46 2.98
CA ALA A 110 -3.53 3.93 4.22
C ALA A 110 -2.09 3.42 4.06
N HIS A 111 -1.65 3.08 2.84
CA HIS A 111 -0.25 2.80 2.52
C HIS A 111 0.53 4.09 2.23
N GLY A 112 -0.01 4.96 1.41
CA GLY A 112 0.67 6.16 0.92
C GLY A 112 0.97 7.19 2.02
N ILE A 113 0.03 7.42 2.97
CA ILE A 113 0.25 8.40 4.04
C ILE A 113 1.42 8.03 4.96
N PRO A 114 1.53 6.82 5.52
CA PRO A 114 2.70 6.42 6.32
C PRO A 114 4.01 6.50 5.53
N TYR A 115 3.99 6.14 4.25
CA TYR A 115 5.15 6.24 3.38
C TYR A 115 5.60 7.70 3.21
N LEU A 116 4.67 8.61 2.94
CA LEU A 116 4.93 10.04 2.83
C LEU A 116 5.54 10.62 4.12
N VAL A 117 4.97 10.25 5.27
CA VAL A 117 5.51 10.64 6.59
C VAL A 117 6.94 10.12 6.76
N LEU A 118 7.22 8.88 6.39
CA LEU A 118 8.54 8.29 6.47
C LEU A 118 9.56 9.03 5.59
N VAL A 119 9.20 9.40 4.36
CA VAL A 119 10.02 10.20 3.45
C VAL A 119 10.34 11.56 4.06
N VAL A 120 9.34 12.25 4.62
CA VAL A 120 9.52 13.55 5.29
C VAL A 120 10.48 13.43 6.48
N MET A 121 10.31 12.40 7.32
CA MET A 121 11.18 12.15 8.47
C MET A 121 12.61 11.82 8.05
N TYR A 122 12.78 11.02 7.00
CA TYR A 122 14.08 10.67 6.44
C TYR A 122 14.82 11.92 5.93
N GLN A 123 14.14 12.77 5.18
CA GLN A 123 14.71 14.03 4.68
C GLN A 123 15.10 14.96 5.82
N ARG A 124 14.32 15.05 6.88
CA ARG A 124 14.67 15.81 8.09
C ARG A 124 15.97 15.31 8.72
N THR A 125 16.12 14.00 8.88
CA THR A 125 17.32 13.39 9.47
C THR A 125 18.56 13.66 8.62
N LYS A 126 18.42 13.63 7.29
CA LYS A 126 19.50 13.92 6.36
C LYS A 126 19.94 15.38 6.40
N GLN A 127 19.01 16.32 6.58
CA GLN A 127 19.29 17.75 6.53
C GLN A 127 19.85 18.32 7.82
N ASN A 128 19.58 17.70 8.97
CA ASN A 128 20.15 18.16 10.26
C ASN A 128 21.67 18.26 10.24
N ASN A 129 22.31 17.63 9.25
CA ASN A 129 23.77 17.67 9.06
C ASN A 129 24.25 18.72 8.04
N GLN A 130 23.39 19.37 7.24
CA GLN A 130 23.89 20.16 6.10
C GLN A 130 23.21 21.49 5.80
N ARG A 131 21.94 21.76 6.15
CA ARG A 131 21.25 23.05 5.88
C ARG A 131 20.12 23.33 6.87
N LYS A 132 20.01 24.59 7.30
CA LYS A 132 18.92 25.12 8.16
C LYS A 132 17.65 25.46 7.37
N ILE A 133 17.11 24.56 6.57
CA ILE A 133 15.78 24.78 5.97
C ILE A 133 14.73 24.38 7.03
N PRO A 134 13.73 25.22 7.32
CA PRO A 134 12.67 24.87 8.26
C PRO A 134 11.97 23.57 7.87
N PHE A 135 11.77 22.69 8.84
CA PHE A 135 11.10 21.39 8.64
C PHE A 135 9.74 21.53 7.96
N THR A 136 9.00 22.60 8.32
CA THR A 136 7.70 22.90 7.73
C THR A 136 7.76 23.13 6.22
N GLN A 137 8.76 23.88 5.73
CA GLN A 137 8.90 24.14 4.29
C GLN A 137 9.18 22.85 3.50
N ILE A 138 10.05 21.99 4.04
CA ILE A 138 10.35 20.70 3.38
C ILE A 138 9.11 19.81 3.35
N SER A 139 8.40 19.73 4.48
CA SER A 139 7.18 18.93 4.56
C SER A 139 6.14 19.42 3.55
N TYR A 140 5.94 20.73 3.43
CA TYR A 140 5.04 21.29 2.42
C TYR A 140 5.47 20.93 1.00
N VAL A 141 6.74 21.12 0.65
CA VAL A 141 7.24 20.80 -0.70
C VAL A 141 7.04 19.32 -1.02
N ILE A 142 7.33 18.39 -0.08
CA ILE A 142 7.16 16.96 -0.30
C ILE A 142 5.67 16.61 -0.41
N VAL A 143 4.84 17.08 0.51
CA VAL A 143 3.40 16.73 0.53
C VAL A 143 2.68 17.31 -0.68
N PHE A 144 2.82 18.61 -0.94
CA PHE A 144 2.17 19.24 -2.09
C PHE A 144 2.75 18.73 -3.42
N GLY A 145 4.06 18.48 -3.47
CA GLY A 145 4.71 17.86 -4.64
C GLY A 145 4.16 16.46 -4.92
N ALA A 146 4.01 15.63 -3.90
CA ALA A 146 3.44 14.29 -4.04
C ALA A 146 1.97 14.32 -4.48
N ILE A 147 1.15 15.21 -3.89
CA ILE A 147 -0.25 15.41 -4.29
C ILE A 147 -0.32 15.89 -5.74
N PHE A 148 0.48 16.88 -6.11
CA PHE A 148 0.50 17.42 -7.46
C PHE A 148 0.92 16.37 -8.49
N LEU A 149 1.99 15.61 -8.21
CA LEU A 149 2.46 14.55 -9.09
C LEU A 149 1.43 13.42 -9.21
N GLY A 150 0.84 12.97 -8.10
CA GLY A 150 -0.19 11.93 -8.12
C GLY A 150 -1.44 12.37 -8.88
N PHE A 151 -1.88 13.62 -8.70
CA PHE A 151 -3.01 14.15 -9.46
C PHE A 151 -2.69 14.29 -10.96
N THR A 152 -1.45 14.69 -11.30
CA THR A 152 -1.00 14.79 -12.69
C THR A 152 -0.91 13.41 -13.33
N GLU A 153 -0.40 12.43 -12.60
CA GLU A 153 -0.34 11.03 -13.04
C GLU A 153 -1.74 10.49 -13.33
N GLU A 154 -2.69 10.64 -12.39
CA GLU A 154 -4.07 10.20 -12.56
C GLU A 154 -4.78 10.91 -13.73
N TYR A 155 -4.52 12.23 -13.90
CA TYR A 155 -5.00 12.97 -15.05
C TYR A 155 -4.47 12.39 -16.37
N LEU A 156 -3.17 12.07 -16.44
CA LEU A 156 -2.57 11.50 -17.66
C LEU A 156 -3.10 10.09 -17.94
N TRP A 157 -3.33 9.28 -16.91
CA TRP A 157 -3.98 7.98 -17.04
C TRP A 157 -5.38 8.10 -17.66
N ASP A 158 -6.21 9.01 -17.10
CA ASP A 158 -7.55 9.21 -17.65
C ASP A 158 -7.52 9.80 -19.06
N PHE A 159 -6.69 10.82 -19.29
CA PHE A 159 -6.64 11.52 -20.58
C PHE A 159 -6.12 10.64 -21.73
N LEU A 160 -5.11 9.80 -21.47
CA LEU A 160 -4.43 9.02 -22.52
C LEU A 160 -4.98 7.59 -22.66
N ILE A 161 -5.48 7.00 -21.60
CA ILE A 161 -5.80 5.56 -21.56
C ILE A 161 -7.27 5.31 -21.27
N ASN A 162 -7.78 5.72 -20.09
CA ASN A 162 -9.09 5.29 -19.60
C ASN A 162 -10.24 6.08 -20.21
N GLN A 163 -10.12 7.39 -20.31
CA GLN A 163 -11.12 8.32 -20.88
C GLN A 163 -12.50 8.24 -20.21
N GLU A 164 -12.55 7.97 -18.90
CA GLU A 164 -13.79 7.70 -18.15
C GLU A 164 -14.18 8.85 -17.20
N LYS A 165 -13.21 9.61 -16.70
CA LYS A 165 -13.42 10.60 -15.62
C LYS A 165 -13.50 12.04 -16.10
N SER A 166 -14.13 12.26 -17.26
CA SER A 166 -14.25 13.59 -17.87
C SER A 166 -14.90 14.64 -16.94
N GLN A 167 -15.80 14.22 -16.05
CA GLN A 167 -16.44 15.11 -15.08
C GLN A 167 -15.47 15.58 -13.98
N LEU A 168 -14.49 14.77 -13.63
CA LEU A 168 -13.53 15.07 -12.57
C LEU A 168 -12.36 15.90 -13.10
N PHE A 169 -11.84 15.53 -14.26
CA PHE A 169 -10.62 16.13 -14.80
C PHE A 169 -10.88 17.25 -15.80
N LEU A 170 -12.15 17.46 -16.24
CA LEU A 170 -12.55 18.51 -17.17
C LEU A 170 -11.47 18.69 -18.24
N PRO A 171 -11.37 17.78 -19.23
CA PRO A 171 -10.27 17.80 -20.17
C PRO A 171 -10.22 19.18 -20.83
N LEU A 172 -9.07 19.82 -20.71
CA LEU A 172 -8.79 21.11 -21.37
C LEU A 172 -8.79 20.95 -22.91
N PHE A 173 -8.71 19.71 -23.35
CA PHE A 173 -8.66 19.28 -24.75
C PHE A 173 -9.56 18.07 -24.96
N GLU A 174 -10.01 17.85 -26.18
CA GLU A 174 -10.70 16.61 -26.56
C GLU A 174 -9.79 15.39 -26.34
N TYR A 175 -10.36 14.27 -25.91
CA TYR A 175 -9.62 13.03 -25.71
C TYR A 175 -8.93 12.62 -27.02
N PRO A 176 -7.63 12.29 -26.99
CA PRO A 176 -6.92 11.89 -28.19
C PRO A 176 -7.37 10.50 -28.66
N ASN A 177 -7.64 10.36 -29.94
CA ASN A 177 -7.84 9.04 -30.54
C ASN A 177 -6.47 8.42 -30.88
N LEU A 178 -5.91 7.68 -29.93
CA LEU A 178 -4.57 7.09 -30.05
C LEU A 178 -4.62 5.77 -30.82
N SER A 179 -3.60 5.54 -31.65
CA SER A 179 -3.40 4.21 -32.23
C SER A 179 -3.07 3.18 -31.15
N PRO A 180 -3.38 1.87 -31.33
CA PRO A 180 -3.06 0.83 -30.33
C PRO A 180 -1.58 0.81 -29.90
N ILE A 181 -0.65 1.08 -30.84
CA ILE A 181 0.79 1.14 -30.55
C ILE A 181 1.11 2.33 -29.65
N THR A 182 0.53 3.51 -29.94
CA THR A 182 0.73 4.72 -29.15
C THR A 182 0.13 4.57 -27.76
N GLN A 183 -1.03 3.94 -27.65
CA GLN A 183 -1.66 3.64 -26.37
C GLN A 183 -0.81 2.69 -25.54
N ALA A 184 -0.29 1.60 -26.12
CA ALA A 184 0.62 0.68 -25.46
C ALA A 184 1.92 1.37 -24.97
N PHE A 185 2.45 2.31 -25.75
CA PHE A 185 3.62 3.10 -25.35
C PHE A 185 3.32 3.96 -24.12
N PHE A 186 2.21 4.70 -24.11
CA PHE A 186 1.82 5.52 -22.94
C PHE A 186 1.49 4.66 -21.74
N LEU A 187 0.82 3.53 -21.91
CA LEU A 187 0.57 2.57 -20.84
C LEU A 187 1.89 2.13 -20.18
N ALA A 188 2.87 1.71 -20.97
CA ALA A 188 4.17 1.32 -20.45
C ALA A 188 4.90 2.48 -19.76
N LEU A 189 4.83 3.69 -20.30
CA LEU A 189 5.46 4.88 -19.74
C LEU A 189 4.84 5.27 -18.39
N LEU A 190 3.52 5.25 -18.28
CA LEU A 190 2.79 5.59 -17.06
C LEU A 190 2.92 4.52 -15.96
N THR A 191 3.08 3.25 -16.36
CA THR A 191 3.33 2.15 -15.41
C THR A 191 4.76 2.16 -14.85
N LEU A 192 5.72 2.72 -15.60
CA LEU A 192 7.14 2.68 -15.23
C LEU A 192 7.45 3.27 -13.85
N PRO A 193 6.93 4.45 -13.43
CA PRO A 193 7.18 4.99 -12.10
C PRO A 193 6.76 4.03 -10.98
N GLN A 194 5.61 3.38 -11.12
CA GLN A 194 5.08 2.44 -10.14
C GLN A 194 5.95 1.18 -10.03
N VAL A 195 6.37 0.60 -11.15
CA VAL A 195 7.30 -0.55 -11.16
C VAL A 195 8.63 -0.18 -10.54
N VAL A 196 9.20 0.97 -10.91
CA VAL A 196 10.46 1.47 -10.35
C VAL A 196 10.34 1.71 -8.84
N HIS A 197 9.21 2.25 -8.37
CA HIS A 197 8.95 2.45 -6.95
C HIS A 197 9.04 1.14 -6.16
N TYR A 198 8.36 0.08 -6.58
CA TYR A 198 8.43 -1.23 -5.92
C TYR A 198 9.84 -1.83 -5.90
N VAL A 199 10.58 -1.68 -6.98
CA VAL A 199 11.99 -2.15 -7.05
C VAL A 199 12.86 -1.34 -6.10
N LEU A 200 12.76 -0.01 -6.12
CA LEU A 200 13.58 0.87 -5.29
C LEU A 200 13.30 0.69 -3.79
N ASP A 201 12.07 0.46 -3.39
CA ASP A 201 11.70 0.24 -1.99
C ASP A 201 12.45 -0.95 -1.38
N GLY A 202 12.66 -2.00 -2.15
CA GLY A 202 13.47 -3.15 -1.72
C GLY A 202 14.93 -2.81 -1.40
N PHE A 203 15.45 -1.69 -1.90
CA PHE A 203 16.82 -1.23 -1.68
C PHE A 203 16.91 -0.02 -0.75
N ILE A 204 16.05 0.99 -0.91
CA ILE A 204 16.12 2.26 -0.19
C ILE A 204 15.82 2.07 1.30
N TRP A 205 14.81 1.26 1.63
CA TRP A 205 14.37 1.02 3.01
C TRP A 205 15.14 -0.08 3.74
N LYS A 206 16.19 -0.59 3.13
CA LYS A 206 17.03 -1.61 3.77
C LYS A 206 17.99 -0.98 4.79
N MET A 207 17.84 -1.36 6.05
CA MET A 207 18.77 -0.96 7.11
C MET A 207 20.12 -1.66 6.93
N ASN A 208 21.12 -0.91 6.47
CA ASN A 208 22.48 -1.39 6.29
C ASN A 208 23.48 -0.25 6.50
N SER A 209 24.78 -0.55 6.43
CA SER A 209 25.86 0.44 6.58
C SER A 209 25.88 1.52 5.49
N LYS A 210 25.29 1.24 4.32
CA LYS A 210 25.20 2.19 3.20
C LYS A 210 24.08 3.22 3.39
N ASN A 211 23.17 3.00 4.36
CA ASN A 211 22.07 3.91 4.67
C ASN A 211 22.06 4.32 6.14
N PRO A 212 23.08 5.09 6.60
CA PRO A 212 23.24 5.46 8.00
C PRO A 212 22.10 6.35 8.52
N GLN A 213 21.48 7.18 7.68
CA GLN A 213 20.38 8.06 8.05
C GLN A 213 19.13 7.26 8.48
N LEU A 214 18.85 6.16 7.80
CA LEU A 214 17.77 5.27 8.17
C LEU A 214 18.02 4.60 9.53
N ASN A 215 19.27 4.19 9.78
CA ASN A 215 19.66 3.64 11.07
C ASN A 215 19.50 4.66 12.21
N ILE A 216 19.82 5.93 11.97
CA ILE A 216 19.63 7.01 12.95
C ILE A 216 18.13 7.21 13.22
N LEU A 217 17.31 7.30 12.18
CA LEU A 217 15.86 7.50 12.28
C LEU A 217 15.18 6.47 13.17
N PHE A 218 15.56 5.19 13.05
CA PHE A 218 14.96 4.11 13.84
C PHE A 218 15.63 3.84 15.18
N LYS A 219 16.91 4.25 15.40
CA LYS A 219 17.59 4.09 16.68
C LYS A 219 17.26 5.17 17.71
N THR A 220 16.88 6.37 17.27
CA THR A 220 16.54 7.47 18.18
C THR A 220 15.16 7.36 18.80
N ASN A 221 14.33 6.40 18.35
CA ASN A 221 12.94 6.20 18.80
C ASN A 221 12.72 4.85 19.49
N GLY A 222 13.77 4.18 19.92
CA GLY A 222 13.72 2.91 20.67
C GLY A 222 14.17 3.04 22.10
#